data_1210abe570f4f4b6e8322d89cdae7e86
#
_entry.id   1210abe570f4f4b6e8322d89cdae7e86
#
_cell.length_a   1.000
_cell.length_b   1.000
_cell.length_c   1.000
_cell.angle_alpha   90.00
_cell.angle_beta   90.00
_cell.angle_gamma   90.00
#
_symmetry.space_group_name_H-M   'P 1'
#
loop_
_entity.id
_entity.type
_entity.pdbx_description
1 polymer ?
#
loop_
_entity_poly.entity_id
_entity_poly.type
_entity_poly.pdbx_seq_one_letter_code
_entity_poly.pdbx_strand_id
1 'polypeptide(L)'
;MDPTLKIGELARRTQCKAETIRFYEREGLLPAPVRTAANYRVYGRAHVERLAFIRNCRALDMTLDEIRELLRFRDLPQDACHAAHALLDEHVAHVAARIAELQQLERELRSLRRRCQPAREDQACGILGELSHTASGTRRKAPAHVRGTHRS
;
A
#
# COMPACT_ATOMS: atom_id res chain seq x y z
N MET A 1 25.25 -18.78 -16.68
CA MET A 1 24.94 -17.37 -17.08
C MET A 1 23.52 -17.06 -16.66
N ASP A 2 23.34 -16.20 -15.69
CA ASP A 2 21.99 -15.76 -15.35
C ASP A 2 21.40 -14.96 -16.52
N PRO A 3 20.14 -15.23 -16.91
CA PRO A 3 19.53 -14.52 -18.02
C PRO A 3 19.39 -13.04 -17.69
N THR A 4 20.04 -12.21 -18.48
CA THR A 4 19.87 -10.75 -18.38
C THR A 4 18.56 -10.33 -19.02
N LEU A 5 17.69 -9.69 -18.21
CA LEU A 5 16.36 -9.27 -18.63
C LEU A 5 16.33 -7.77 -18.94
N LYS A 6 15.60 -7.38 -19.97
CA LYS A 6 15.21 -5.98 -20.17
C LYS A 6 14.05 -5.62 -19.25
N ILE A 7 13.86 -4.33 -18.95
CA ILE A 7 12.80 -3.86 -18.04
C ILE A 7 11.40 -4.36 -18.44
N GLY A 8 11.08 -4.43 -19.72
CA GLY A 8 9.78 -4.93 -20.18
C GLY A 8 9.57 -6.42 -19.90
N GLU A 9 10.64 -7.23 -19.96
CA GLU A 9 10.58 -8.63 -19.61
C GLU A 9 10.52 -8.88 -18.11
N LEU A 10 11.29 -8.09 -17.33
CA LEU A 10 11.20 -8.07 -15.88
C LEU A 10 9.77 -7.70 -15.44
N ALA A 11 9.19 -6.67 -16.03
CA ALA A 11 7.82 -6.22 -15.76
C ALA A 11 6.78 -7.34 -15.99
N ARG A 12 6.90 -8.07 -17.11
CA ARG A 12 6.03 -9.21 -17.41
C ARG A 12 6.19 -10.34 -16.40
N ARG A 13 7.44 -10.76 -16.10
CA ARG A 13 7.73 -11.86 -15.17
C ARG A 13 7.26 -11.58 -13.75
N THR A 14 7.40 -10.33 -13.31
CA THR A 14 7.05 -9.93 -11.96
C THR A 14 5.64 -9.34 -11.87
N GLN A 15 4.91 -9.23 -12.98
CA GLN A 15 3.61 -8.56 -13.05
C GLN A 15 3.63 -7.15 -12.44
N CYS A 16 4.76 -6.46 -12.55
CA CYS A 16 4.94 -5.07 -12.15
C CYS A 16 5.00 -4.17 -13.38
N LYS A 17 4.46 -2.97 -13.29
CA LYS A 17 4.66 -1.97 -14.35
C LYS A 17 6.11 -1.49 -14.35
N ALA A 18 6.66 -1.20 -15.53
CA ALA A 18 8.03 -0.69 -15.67
C ALA A 18 8.25 0.62 -14.85
N GLU A 19 7.23 1.46 -14.74
CA GLU A 19 7.27 2.67 -13.91
C GLU A 19 7.40 2.36 -12.42
N THR A 20 6.70 1.32 -11.95
CA THR A 20 6.78 0.84 -10.56
C THR A 20 8.16 0.29 -10.26
N ILE A 21 8.79 -0.44 -11.21
CA ILE A 21 10.15 -0.94 -11.08
C ILE A 21 11.13 0.24 -10.93
N ARG A 22 11.02 1.27 -11.80
CA ARG A 22 11.84 2.48 -11.71
C ARG A 22 11.61 3.26 -10.42
N PHE A 23 10.39 3.26 -9.92
CA PHE A 23 10.07 3.86 -8.62
C PHE A 23 10.81 3.13 -7.49
N TYR A 24 10.76 1.79 -7.44
CA TYR A 24 11.49 1.02 -6.43
C TYR A 24 13.02 1.16 -6.54
N GLU A 25 13.56 1.34 -7.74
CA GLU A 25 14.97 1.69 -7.92
C GLU A 25 15.31 3.03 -7.26
N ARG A 26 14.50 4.08 -7.50
CA ARG A 26 14.70 5.41 -6.90
C ARG A 26 14.55 5.40 -5.37
N GLU A 27 13.63 4.60 -4.87
CA GLU A 27 13.41 4.43 -3.42
C GLU A 27 14.47 3.54 -2.74
N GLY A 28 15.43 3.00 -3.48
CA GLY A 28 16.47 2.13 -2.94
C GLY A 28 15.99 0.75 -2.50
N LEU A 29 14.75 0.37 -2.84
CA LEU A 29 14.19 -0.94 -2.54
C LEU A 29 14.70 -2.02 -3.50
N LEU A 30 15.04 -1.62 -4.71
CA LEU A 30 15.61 -2.48 -5.74
C LEU A 30 17.04 -2.03 -6.04
N PRO A 31 18.04 -2.95 -6.11
CA PRO A 31 19.39 -2.57 -6.46
C PRO A 31 19.45 -1.96 -7.86
N ALA A 32 20.44 -1.10 -8.10
CA ALA A 32 20.64 -0.49 -9.40
C ALA A 32 20.93 -1.57 -10.46
N PRO A 33 20.26 -1.51 -11.62
CA PRO A 33 20.53 -2.47 -12.70
C PRO A 33 21.93 -2.25 -13.29
N VAL A 34 22.54 -3.33 -13.73
CA VAL A 34 23.77 -3.23 -14.53
C VAL A 34 23.45 -2.59 -15.87
N ARG A 35 24.36 -1.80 -16.41
CA ARG A 35 24.22 -1.23 -17.75
C ARG A 35 25.14 -1.95 -18.74
N THR A 36 24.62 -2.24 -19.91
CA THR A 36 25.41 -2.75 -21.03
C THR A 36 26.34 -1.66 -21.57
N ALA A 37 27.32 -2.05 -22.42
CA ALA A 37 28.17 -1.11 -23.13
C ALA A 37 27.37 -0.06 -23.96
N ALA A 38 26.15 -0.44 -24.44
CA ALA A 38 25.21 0.43 -25.14
C ALA A 38 24.30 1.19 -24.17
N ASN A 39 24.62 1.27 -22.86
CA ASN A 39 23.90 2.00 -21.82
C ASN A 39 22.47 1.51 -21.54
N TYR A 40 22.10 0.29 -21.92
CA TYR A 40 20.80 -0.30 -21.59
C TYR A 40 20.81 -0.95 -20.21
N ARG A 41 19.74 -0.72 -19.42
CA ARG A 41 19.52 -1.38 -18.13
C ARG A 41 19.24 -2.87 -18.32
N VAL A 42 19.98 -3.71 -17.58
CA VAL A 42 19.76 -5.16 -17.54
C VAL A 42 19.60 -5.62 -16.09
N TYR A 43 18.70 -6.56 -15.91
CA TYR A 43 18.26 -7.07 -14.62
C TYR A 43 18.54 -8.58 -14.57
N GLY A 44 18.98 -9.07 -13.42
CA GLY A 44 19.22 -10.48 -13.18
C GLY A 44 18.18 -11.11 -12.29
N ARG A 45 18.39 -12.38 -11.95
CA ARG A 45 17.53 -13.18 -11.07
C ARG A 45 17.27 -12.50 -9.72
N ALA A 46 18.28 -11.89 -9.11
CA ALA A 46 18.15 -11.18 -7.84
C ALA A 46 17.08 -10.06 -7.89
N HIS A 47 16.94 -9.37 -9.03
CA HIS A 47 15.91 -8.36 -9.21
C HIS A 47 14.50 -8.98 -9.26
N VAL A 48 14.36 -10.13 -9.94
CA VAL A 48 13.08 -10.85 -9.99
C VAL A 48 12.64 -11.29 -8.59
N GLU A 49 13.54 -11.90 -7.83
CA GLU A 49 13.27 -12.39 -6.47
C GLU A 49 12.95 -11.23 -5.50
N ARG A 50 13.69 -10.14 -5.62
CA ARG A 50 13.45 -8.96 -4.76
C ARG A 50 12.13 -8.27 -5.10
N LEU A 51 11.77 -8.16 -6.38
CA LEU A 51 10.47 -7.63 -6.80
C LEU A 51 9.31 -8.52 -6.36
N ALA A 52 9.46 -9.84 -6.44
CA ALA A 52 8.45 -10.77 -5.94
C ALA A 52 8.24 -10.59 -4.42
N PHE A 53 9.32 -10.45 -3.66
CA PHE A 53 9.27 -10.16 -2.23
C PHE A 53 8.54 -8.84 -1.93
N ILE A 54 8.92 -7.74 -2.60
CA ILE A 54 8.28 -6.44 -2.44
C ILE A 54 6.77 -6.53 -2.73
N ARG A 55 6.38 -7.22 -3.82
CA ARG A 55 4.98 -7.41 -4.17
C ARG A 55 4.20 -8.16 -3.10
N ASN A 56 4.77 -9.22 -2.55
CA ASN A 56 4.12 -9.98 -1.47
C ASN A 56 3.90 -9.10 -0.24
N CYS A 57 4.89 -8.30 0.15
CA CYS A 57 4.73 -7.34 1.24
C CYS A 57 3.66 -6.28 0.93
N ARG A 58 3.63 -5.76 -0.31
CA ARG A 58 2.59 -4.79 -0.73
C ARG A 58 1.19 -5.41 -0.77
N ALA A 59 1.06 -6.69 -1.07
CA ALA A 59 -0.22 -7.40 -0.99
C ALA A 59 -0.74 -7.54 0.44
N LEU A 60 0.15 -7.46 1.43
CA LEU A 60 -0.16 -7.40 2.87
C LEU A 60 -0.34 -5.96 3.37
N ASP A 61 -0.42 -4.98 2.47
CA ASP A 61 -0.58 -3.55 2.75
C ASP A 61 0.59 -2.91 3.53
N MET A 62 1.75 -3.54 3.52
CA MET A 62 2.95 -3.00 4.17
C MET A 62 3.43 -1.71 3.51
N THR A 63 3.92 -0.79 4.31
CA THR A 63 4.53 0.46 3.87
C THR A 63 5.90 0.22 3.24
N LEU A 64 6.41 1.20 2.49
CA LEU A 64 7.75 1.10 1.90
C LEU A 64 8.85 1.03 2.96
N ASP A 65 8.64 1.67 4.11
CA ASP A 65 9.61 1.67 5.21
C ASP A 65 9.68 0.29 5.89
N GLU A 66 8.52 -0.34 6.16
CA GLU A 66 8.46 -1.71 6.66
C GLU A 66 9.11 -2.70 5.68
N ILE A 67 8.86 -2.54 4.38
CA ILE A 67 9.48 -3.36 3.33
C ILE A 67 11.00 -3.14 3.30
N ARG A 68 11.47 -1.91 3.45
CA ARG A 68 12.91 -1.59 3.50
C ARG A 68 13.60 -2.28 4.67
N GLU A 69 12.97 -2.28 5.85
CA GLU A 69 13.48 -2.99 7.03
C GLU A 69 13.50 -4.50 6.82
N LEU A 70 12.44 -5.09 6.28
CA LEU A 70 12.39 -6.53 5.97
C LEU A 70 13.46 -6.94 4.95
N LEU A 71 13.72 -6.10 3.94
CA LEU A 71 14.78 -6.34 2.97
C LEU A 71 16.15 -6.27 3.63
N ARG A 72 16.37 -5.36 4.57
CA ARG A 72 17.60 -5.27 5.36
C ARG A 72 17.81 -6.55 6.19
N PHE A 73 16.78 -7.05 6.86
CA PHE A 73 16.87 -8.31 7.61
C PHE A 73 17.16 -9.51 6.70
N ARG A 74 16.59 -9.55 5.51
CA ARG A 74 16.87 -10.57 4.51
C ARG A 74 18.33 -10.54 4.04
N ASP A 75 18.91 -9.36 3.89
CA ASP A 75 20.27 -9.18 3.40
C ASP A 75 21.31 -9.40 4.51
N LEU A 76 20.93 -9.30 5.80
CA LEU A 76 21.76 -9.49 7.00
C LEU A 76 21.10 -10.49 7.97
N PRO A 77 21.34 -11.79 7.81
CA PRO A 77 20.54 -12.84 8.46
C PRO A 77 20.77 -13.02 9.97
N GLN A 78 21.74 -12.35 10.60
CA GLN A 78 21.95 -12.45 12.06
C GLN A 78 20.80 -11.72 12.80
N ASP A 79 20.11 -12.43 13.67
CA ASP A 79 18.93 -11.97 14.43
C ASP A 79 17.71 -11.51 13.59
N ALA A 80 17.74 -11.76 12.28
CA ALA A 80 16.72 -11.33 11.34
C ALA A 80 15.31 -11.85 11.68
N CYS A 81 15.21 -13.06 12.21
CA CYS A 81 13.91 -13.67 12.51
C CYS A 81 13.18 -12.94 13.64
N HIS A 82 13.87 -12.62 14.72
CA HIS A 82 13.28 -11.90 15.86
C HIS A 82 12.84 -10.49 15.48
N ALA A 83 13.68 -9.76 14.76
CA ALA A 83 13.37 -8.41 14.28
C ALA A 83 12.19 -8.41 13.27
N ALA A 84 12.12 -9.42 12.38
CA ALA A 84 11.01 -9.57 11.47
C ALA A 84 9.69 -9.90 12.20
N HIS A 85 9.73 -10.70 13.25
CA HIS A 85 8.56 -10.96 14.12
C HIS A 85 8.06 -9.66 14.76
N ALA A 86 8.94 -8.89 15.38
CA ALA A 86 8.56 -7.64 16.03
C ALA A 86 7.91 -6.65 15.03
N LEU A 87 8.48 -6.52 13.82
CA LEU A 87 7.92 -5.67 12.76
C LEU A 87 6.53 -6.16 12.34
N LEU A 88 6.34 -7.47 12.18
CA LEU A 88 5.04 -8.03 11.85
C LEU A 88 4.00 -7.82 12.95
N ASP A 89 4.38 -7.93 14.22
CA ASP A 89 3.49 -7.67 15.35
C ASP A 89 3.02 -6.20 15.35
N GLU A 90 3.92 -5.26 15.08
CA GLU A 90 3.56 -3.85 14.91
C GLU A 90 2.61 -3.64 13.73
N HIS A 91 2.88 -4.27 12.60
CA HIS A 91 2.02 -4.18 11.43
C HIS A 91 0.61 -4.76 11.70
N VAL A 92 0.53 -5.90 12.38
CA VAL A 92 -0.75 -6.49 12.83
C VAL A 92 -1.51 -5.52 13.73
N ALA A 93 -0.83 -4.85 14.66
CA ALA A 93 -1.46 -3.85 15.52
C ALA A 93 -2.00 -2.65 14.72
N HIS A 94 -1.26 -2.16 13.72
CA HIS A 94 -1.71 -1.10 12.81
C HIS A 94 -2.96 -1.52 12.00
N VAL A 95 -2.96 -2.75 11.47
CA VAL A 95 -4.12 -3.30 10.75
C VAL A 95 -5.34 -3.42 11.67
N ALA A 96 -5.15 -3.90 12.91
CA ALA A 96 -6.24 -4.01 13.89
C ALA A 96 -6.82 -2.64 14.24
N ALA A 97 -5.98 -1.62 14.44
CA ALA A 97 -6.42 -0.25 14.65
C ALA A 97 -7.23 0.28 13.46
N ARG A 98 -6.76 0.00 12.23
CA ARG A 98 -7.46 0.42 11.01
C ARG A 98 -8.83 -0.26 10.85
N ILE A 99 -8.93 -1.54 11.21
CA ILE A 99 -10.22 -2.25 11.23
C ILE A 99 -11.19 -1.56 12.21
N ALA A 100 -10.74 -1.22 13.41
CA ALA A 100 -11.57 -0.53 14.40
C ALA A 100 -12.05 0.85 13.90
N GLU A 101 -11.19 1.63 13.23
CA GLU A 101 -11.56 2.91 12.62
C GLU A 101 -12.63 2.73 11.53
N LEU A 102 -12.45 1.75 10.64
CA LEU A 102 -13.41 1.46 9.57
C LEU A 102 -14.75 0.98 10.12
N GLN A 103 -14.75 0.15 11.16
CA GLN A 103 -15.97 -0.27 11.84
C GLN A 103 -16.69 0.92 12.50
N GLN A 104 -15.95 1.85 13.07
CA GLN A 104 -16.53 3.06 13.63
C GLN A 104 -17.16 3.93 12.54
N LEU A 105 -16.45 4.13 11.43
CA LEU A 105 -16.98 4.87 10.27
C LEU A 105 -18.23 4.22 9.70
N GLU A 106 -18.25 2.90 9.60
CA GLU A 106 -19.44 2.15 9.16
C GLU A 106 -20.64 2.42 10.09
N ARG A 107 -20.43 2.38 11.42
CA ARG A 107 -21.51 2.69 12.40
C ARG A 107 -22.03 4.11 12.22
N GLU A 108 -21.15 5.08 12.01
CA GLU A 108 -21.51 6.48 11.77
C GLU A 108 -22.37 6.63 10.50
N LEU A 109 -21.95 6.00 9.39
CA LEU A 109 -22.68 6.02 8.13
C LEU A 109 -24.06 5.34 8.25
N ARG A 110 -24.11 4.21 8.94
CA ARG A 110 -25.39 3.53 9.21
C ARG A 110 -26.32 4.37 10.08
N SER A 111 -25.78 5.08 11.06
CA SER A 111 -26.54 6.01 11.92
C SER A 111 -27.09 7.18 11.11
N LEU A 112 -26.27 7.80 10.25
CA LEU A 112 -26.69 8.88 9.36
C LEU A 112 -27.84 8.41 8.44
N ARG A 113 -27.71 7.22 7.84
CA ARG A 113 -28.75 6.64 7.00
C ARG A 113 -30.06 6.40 7.75
N ARG A 114 -30.02 5.92 9.00
CA ARG A 114 -31.23 5.67 9.82
C ARG A 114 -31.95 6.95 10.23
N ARG A 115 -31.23 8.03 10.43
CA ARG A 115 -31.81 9.34 10.77
C ARG A 115 -32.54 9.99 9.58
N CYS A 116 -32.19 9.60 8.37
CA CYS A 116 -32.89 9.99 7.19
C CYS A 116 -34.08 9.04 6.97
N GLN A 117 -35.28 9.44 7.40
CA GLN A 117 -36.51 8.77 6.97
C GLN A 117 -36.77 9.12 5.50
N PRO A 118 -37.33 8.19 4.70
CA PRO A 118 -37.76 8.52 3.34
C PRO A 118 -38.65 9.73 3.37
N ALA A 119 -38.16 10.82 2.78
CA ALA A 119 -38.87 12.10 2.78
C ALA A 119 -40.23 11.94 2.07
N ARG A 120 -41.25 12.55 2.64
CA ARG A 120 -42.42 12.99 1.85
C ARG A 120 -41.88 13.93 0.76
N GLU A 121 -42.50 13.89 -0.41
CA GLU A 121 -42.02 14.57 -1.64
C GLU A 121 -41.66 16.05 -1.49
N ASP A 122 -42.00 16.69 -0.36
CA ASP A 122 -41.83 18.13 -0.09
C ASP A 122 -40.76 18.47 0.92
N GLN A 123 -39.98 17.51 1.45
CA GLN A 123 -38.93 17.79 2.47
C GLN A 123 -37.53 17.58 1.91
N ALA A 124 -36.65 18.54 2.18
CA ALA A 124 -35.24 18.44 1.86
C ALA A 124 -34.60 17.17 2.51
N CYS A 125 -33.74 16.48 1.76
CA CYS A 125 -33.09 15.27 2.22
C CYS A 125 -32.27 15.52 3.50
N GLY A 126 -32.64 14.87 4.61
CA GLY A 126 -31.97 15.06 5.91
C GLY A 126 -30.48 14.71 5.90
N ILE A 127 -30.04 13.74 5.05
CA ILE A 127 -28.62 13.40 4.88
C ILE A 127 -27.86 14.59 4.29
N LEU A 128 -28.40 15.22 3.23
CA LEU A 128 -27.76 16.36 2.58
C LEU A 128 -27.68 17.56 3.52
N GLY A 129 -28.74 17.80 4.31
CA GLY A 129 -28.76 18.84 5.33
C GLY A 129 -27.71 18.61 6.41
N GLU A 130 -27.63 17.41 6.96
CA GLU A 130 -26.68 17.07 8.03
C GLU A 130 -25.23 17.12 7.54
N LEU A 131 -24.93 16.64 6.33
CA LEU A 131 -23.60 16.76 5.72
C LEU A 131 -23.20 18.19 5.42
N SER A 132 -24.16 19.08 5.16
CA SER A 132 -23.90 20.50 4.95
C SER A 132 -23.57 21.25 6.26
N HIS A 133 -24.08 20.78 7.40
CA HIS A 133 -23.87 21.41 8.71
C HIS A 133 -22.64 20.89 9.46
N THR A 134 -22.15 19.68 9.16
CA THR A 134 -20.99 19.07 9.87
C THR A 134 -19.62 19.69 9.51
N ALA A 135 -19.56 20.68 8.61
CA ALA A 135 -18.32 21.36 8.25
C ALA A 135 -17.73 22.25 9.35
N SER A 136 -18.42 22.44 10.49
CA SER A 136 -18.00 23.38 11.55
C SER A 136 -17.40 22.73 12.81
N GLY A 137 -17.25 21.41 12.87
CA GLY A 137 -16.75 20.75 14.07
C GLY A 137 -15.79 19.60 13.78
N THR A 138 -14.53 19.78 14.16
CA THR A 138 -13.44 18.81 14.15
C THR A 138 -13.00 18.32 12.76
N ARG A 139 -12.00 19.00 12.24
CA ARG A 139 -11.13 18.49 11.18
C ARG A 139 -10.45 17.22 11.71
N ARG A 140 -11.11 16.06 11.60
CA ARG A 140 -10.44 14.77 11.75
C ARG A 140 -9.31 14.76 10.73
N LYS A 141 -8.07 14.62 11.23
CA LYS A 141 -6.91 14.36 10.39
C LYS A 141 -7.29 13.20 9.49
N ALA A 142 -7.47 13.48 8.19
CA ALA A 142 -7.83 12.44 7.24
C ALA A 142 -6.77 11.35 7.35
N PRO A 143 -7.14 10.10 7.67
CA PRO A 143 -6.18 9.01 7.60
C PRO A 143 -5.67 8.97 6.17
N ALA A 144 -4.36 8.81 6.02
CA ALA A 144 -3.77 8.70 4.71
C ALA A 144 -4.52 7.60 3.95
N HIS A 145 -5.30 8.00 2.95
CA HIS A 145 -5.93 7.05 2.05
C HIS A 145 -4.81 6.26 1.39
N VAL A 146 -4.70 4.98 1.73
CA VAL A 146 -3.91 4.05 0.94
C VAL A 146 -4.50 4.07 -0.46
N ARG A 147 -3.84 4.79 -1.38
CA ARG A 147 -4.22 4.82 -2.79
C ARG A 147 -4.06 3.40 -3.34
N GLY A 148 -5.14 2.67 -3.51
CA GLY A 148 -5.01 1.36 -4.12
C GLY A 148 -6.25 0.46 -4.15
N THR A 149 -7.38 0.81 -3.55
CA THR A 149 -8.53 -0.12 -3.45
C THR A 149 -9.70 0.16 -4.38
N HIS A 150 -9.56 1.04 -5.36
CA HIS A 150 -10.57 1.20 -6.40
C HIS A 150 -9.96 0.88 -7.76
N ARG A 151 -10.05 -0.39 -8.16
CA ARG A 151 -10.06 -0.82 -9.55
C ARG A 151 -11.40 -1.48 -9.83
N SER A 152 -12.18 -0.76 -10.61
CA SER A 152 -13.17 -1.36 -11.49
C SER A 152 -12.47 -2.16 -12.56
#